data_96c175cd8ef022094c68caec627ef577
#
_entry.id   96c175cd8ef022094c68caec627ef577
#
_cell.length_a   1.000
_cell.length_b   1.000
_cell.length_c   1.000
_cell.angle_alpha   90.00
_cell.angle_beta   90.00
_cell.angle_gamma   90.00
#
_symmetry.space_group_name_H-M   'P 1'
#
loop_
_entity.id
_entity.type
_entity.pdbx_description
1 polymer ?
#
loop_
_entity_poly.entity_id
_entity_poly.type
_entity_poly.pdbx_seq_one_letter_code
_entity_poly.pdbx_strand_id
1 'polypeptide(L)'
;MNIIEIKSYADAVLDAVNDLLPQLSASPQRLTENELLEIIQSDTTRLLMAEEDSRYIGSLTLVVFRIPSGTRARIEDLVVQETARGRGVGRALVQKAIEMAKALGAEAVDLTTHPSREAANALYKKLGFVRRETHVYRRKVS
;
A
#
# COMPACT_ATOMS: atom_id res chain seq x y z
N MET A 1 -16.57 2.68 -7.29
CA MET A 1 -15.24 2.80 -6.64
C MET A 1 -14.15 2.80 -7.70
N ASN A 2 -13.23 3.73 -7.58
CA ASN A 2 -12.08 3.84 -8.47
C ASN A 2 -10.78 3.73 -7.68
N ILE A 3 -9.78 3.04 -8.25
CA ILE A 3 -8.43 3.02 -7.69
C ILE A 3 -7.61 4.02 -8.50
N ILE A 4 -7.05 5.00 -7.79
CA ILE A 4 -6.37 6.16 -8.38
C ILE A 4 -4.92 6.17 -7.93
N GLU A 5 -3.99 6.34 -8.87
CA GLU A 5 -2.61 6.66 -8.53
C GLU A 5 -2.50 8.17 -8.28
N ILE A 6 -2.01 8.54 -7.11
CA ILE A 6 -1.84 9.96 -6.74
C ILE A 6 -0.58 10.51 -7.40
N LYS A 7 -0.75 11.41 -8.35
CA LYS A 7 0.36 12.00 -9.13
C LYS A 7 0.59 13.48 -8.84
N SER A 8 -0.30 14.12 -8.11
CA SER A 8 -0.17 15.52 -7.72
C SER A 8 -0.68 15.72 -6.31
N TYR A 9 -0.13 16.73 -5.63
CA TYR A 9 -0.53 17.07 -4.27
C TYR A 9 -1.95 17.63 -4.23
N ALA A 10 -2.69 17.23 -3.20
CA ALA A 10 -3.95 17.85 -2.81
C ALA A 10 -4.12 17.70 -1.29
N ASP A 11 -4.66 18.73 -0.65
CA ASP A 11 -4.92 18.69 0.79
C ASP A 11 -5.86 17.52 1.16
N ALA A 12 -6.83 17.22 0.30
CA ALA A 12 -7.74 16.11 0.51
C ALA A 12 -7.02 14.75 0.59
N VAL A 13 -5.96 14.58 -0.18
CA VAL A 13 -5.13 13.35 -0.13
C VAL A 13 -4.38 13.28 1.19
N LEU A 14 -3.74 14.39 1.61
CA LEU A 14 -3.01 14.44 2.87
C LEU A 14 -3.93 14.15 4.05
N ASP A 15 -5.10 14.78 4.09
CA ASP A 15 -6.09 14.57 5.14
C ASP A 15 -6.57 13.13 5.18
N ALA A 16 -6.85 12.53 4.02
CA ALA A 16 -7.29 11.15 3.94
C ALA A 16 -6.22 10.17 4.42
N VAL A 17 -4.97 10.36 4.04
CA VAL A 17 -3.87 9.50 4.51
C VAL A 17 -3.75 9.61 6.03
N ASN A 18 -3.81 10.81 6.57
CA ASN A 18 -3.71 11.04 8.02
C ASN A 18 -4.91 10.48 8.79
N ASP A 19 -6.07 10.37 8.16
CA ASP A 19 -7.24 9.71 8.76
C ASP A 19 -7.11 8.18 8.72
N LEU A 20 -6.44 7.63 7.73
CA LEU A 20 -6.25 6.19 7.57
C LEU A 20 -5.09 5.63 8.40
N LEU A 21 -4.00 6.37 8.56
CA LEU A 21 -2.80 5.91 9.26
C LEU A 21 -3.06 5.36 10.68
N PRO A 22 -3.93 5.95 11.51
CA PRO A 22 -4.23 5.41 12.83
C PRO A 22 -4.77 3.98 12.82
N GLN A 23 -5.32 3.53 11.71
CA GLN A 23 -5.85 2.17 11.57
C GLN A 23 -4.76 1.14 11.25
N LEU A 24 -3.55 1.61 10.93
CA LEU A 24 -2.38 0.75 10.72
C LEU A 24 -1.56 0.54 11.98
N SER A 25 -1.47 1.55 12.83
CA SER A 25 -0.58 1.58 13.98
C SER A 25 -1.25 2.29 15.15
N ALA A 26 -0.96 1.83 16.37
CA ALA A 26 -1.48 2.44 17.59
C ALA A 26 -0.95 3.85 17.84
N SER A 27 0.24 4.19 17.30
CA SER A 27 0.88 5.50 17.50
C SER A 27 1.50 5.99 16.20
N PRO A 28 0.68 6.25 15.17
CA PRO A 28 1.19 6.70 13.89
C PRO A 28 1.65 8.15 13.99
N GLN A 29 2.73 8.46 13.30
CA GLN A 29 3.11 9.85 13.06
C GLN A 29 2.24 10.41 11.94
N ARG A 30 1.86 11.69 12.06
CA ARG A 30 1.15 12.36 10.98
C ARG A 30 2.10 12.59 9.80
N LEU A 31 1.62 12.33 8.60
CA LEU A 31 2.31 12.66 7.38
C LEU A 31 2.26 14.18 7.17
N THR A 32 3.40 14.78 6.85
CA THR A 32 3.46 16.21 6.52
C THR A 32 3.26 16.43 5.02
N GLU A 33 2.97 17.67 4.64
CA GLU A 33 2.88 18.06 3.24
C GLU A 33 4.16 17.72 2.46
N ASN A 34 5.33 18.04 3.03
CA ASN A 34 6.61 17.74 2.38
C ASN A 34 6.84 16.24 2.21
N GLU A 35 6.47 15.44 3.19
CA GLU A 35 6.59 13.98 3.12
C GLU A 35 5.67 13.40 2.04
N LEU A 36 4.46 13.92 1.91
CA LEU A 36 3.56 13.50 0.83
C LEU A 36 4.11 13.89 -0.54
N LEU A 37 4.68 15.09 -0.66
CA LEU A 37 5.35 15.52 -1.90
C LEU A 37 6.51 14.59 -2.26
N GLU A 38 7.32 14.17 -1.29
CA GLU A 38 8.40 13.22 -1.52
C GLU A 38 7.88 11.91 -2.10
N ILE A 39 6.76 11.39 -1.57
CA ILE A 39 6.14 10.18 -2.09
C ILE A 39 5.68 10.39 -3.53
N ILE A 40 4.96 11.47 -3.80
CA ILE A 40 4.40 11.76 -5.12
C ILE A 40 5.50 11.94 -6.18
N GLN A 41 6.61 12.57 -5.80
CA GLN A 41 7.73 12.85 -6.69
C GLN A 41 8.71 11.69 -6.84
N SER A 42 8.56 10.64 -6.04
CA SER A 42 9.46 9.49 -6.06
C SER A 42 9.31 8.68 -7.35
N ASP A 43 10.42 8.23 -7.91
CA ASP A 43 10.44 7.31 -9.05
C ASP A 43 10.10 5.87 -8.67
N THR A 44 10.21 5.52 -7.39
CA THR A 44 10.04 4.15 -6.90
C THR A 44 8.78 3.94 -6.10
N THR A 45 8.23 4.98 -5.48
CA THR A 45 7.09 4.89 -4.56
C THR A 45 5.85 5.44 -5.22
N ARG A 46 4.77 4.65 -5.24
CA ARG A 46 3.50 5.02 -5.83
C ARG A 46 2.39 4.88 -4.81
N LEU A 47 1.64 5.94 -4.60
CA LEU A 47 0.52 5.94 -3.68
C LEU A 47 -0.76 5.68 -4.46
N LEU A 48 -1.44 4.59 -4.12
CA LEU A 48 -2.75 4.23 -4.67
C LEU A 48 -3.81 4.50 -3.64
N MET A 49 -4.91 5.11 -4.06
CA MET A 49 -6.05 5.34 -3.18
C MET A 49 -7.34 4.87 -3.83
N ALA A 50 -8.22 4.30 -3.01
CA ALA A 50 -9.55 3.92 -3.42
C ALA A 50 -10.50 5.12 -3.17
N GLU A 51 -11.15 5.59 -4.22
CA GLU A 51 -12.11 6.69 -4.15
C GLU A 51 -13.52 6.19 -4.40
N GLU A 52 -14.45 6.63 -3.57
CA GLU A 52 -15.87 6.34 -3.71
C GLU A 52 -16.65 7.55 -3.21
N ASP A 53 -17.60 8.04 -4.01
CA ASP A 53 -18.42 9.21 -3.68
C ASP A 53 -17.58 10.41 -3.24
N SER A 54 -16.53 10.71 -3.97
CA SER A 54 -15.59 11.82 -3.73
C SER A 54 -14.84 11.71 -2.39
N ARG A 55 -14.75 10.52 -1.82
CA ARG A 55 -14.03 10.25 -0.57
C ARG A 55 -13.01 9.15 -0.78
N TYR A 56 -11.87 9.27 -0.11
CA TYR A 56 -10.84 8.22 -0.11
C TYR A 56 -11.11 7.24 1.03
N ILE A 57 -11.37 5.99 0.68
CA ILE A 57 -11.77 4.94 1.62
C ILE A 57 -10.71 3.86 1.84
N GLY A 58 -9.59 3.97 1.17
CA GLY A 58 -8.49 3.05 1.33
C GLY A 58 -7.23 3.56 0.66
N SER A 59 -6.11 3.00 1.06
CA SER A 59 -4.80 3.41 0.57
C SER A 59 -3.85 2.21 0.53
N LEU A 60 -2.93 2.22 -0.42
CA LEU A 60 -1.88 1.23 -0.55
C LEU A 60 -0.66 1.93 -1.15
N THR A 61 0.52 1.61 -0.63
CA THR A 61 1.77 2.08 -1.23
C THR A 61 2.43 0.94 -1.97
N LEU A 62 2.73 1.17 -3.25
CA LEU A 62 3.48 0.24 -4.08
C LEU A 62 4.89 0.79 -4.28
N VAL A 63 5.89 -0.02 -3.95
CA VAL A 63 7.29 0.34 -4.16
C VAL A 63 7.85 -0.58 -5.23
N VAL A 64 8.37 0.00 -6.32
CA VAL A 64 9.01 -0.74 -7.41
C VAL A 64 10.41 -0.19 -7.60
N PHE A 65 11.41 -1.03 -7.45
CA PHE A 65 12.80 -0.58 -7.48
C PHE A 65 13.70 -1.61 -8.17
N ARG A 66 14.79 -1.12 -8.75
CA ARG A 66 15.76 -1.97 -9.43
C ARG A 66 16.95 -2.26 -8.53
N ILE A 67 17.28 -3.56 -8.42
CA ILE A 67 18.53 -4.03 -7.83
C ILE A 67 19.28 -4.87 -8.86
N PRO A 68 20.55 -5.23 -8.63
CA PRO A 68 21.31 -6.00 -9.64
C PRO A 68 20.62 -7.27 -10.11
N SER A 69 19.91 -7.95 -9.23
CA SER A 69 19.27 -9.24 -9.56
C SER A 69 17.89 -9.09 -10.22
N GLY A 70 17.37 -7.88 -10.37
CA GLY A 70 16.08 -7.68 -11.05
C GLY A 70 15.29 -6.49 -10.53
N THR A 71 14.10 -6.33 -11.06
CA THR A 71 13.13 -5.35 -10.58
C THR A 71 12.26 -5.99 -9.51
N ARG A 72 12.17 -5.34 -8.36
CA ARG A 72 11.42 -5.80 -7.19
C ARG A 72 10.22 -4.91 -6.94
N ALA A 73 9.16 -5.49 -6.44
CA ALA A 73 7.97 -4.75 -6.03
C ALA A 73 7.57 -5.17 -4.62
N ARG A 74 7.09 -4.19 -3.84
CA ARG A 74 6.58 -4.41 -2.48
C ARG A 74 5.30 -3.63 -2.29
N ILE A 75 4.38 -4.22 -1.54
CA ILE A 75 3.20 -3.53 -1.04
C ILE A 75 3.45 -3.15 0.41
N GLU A 76 3.21 -1.88 0.73
CA GLU A 76 3.33 -1.33 2.08
C GLU A 76 2.05 -0.58 2.44
N ASP A 77 1.77 -0.49 3.74
CA ASP A 77 0.72 0.36 4.29
C ASP A 77 -0.65 0.19 3.61
N LEU A 78 -1.06 -1.04 3.37
CA LEU A 78 -2.43 -1.30 2.92
C LEU A 78 -3.40 -1.04 4.07
N VAL A 79 -4.31 -0.12 3.89
CA VAL A 79 -5.35 0.19 4.87
C VAL A 79 -6.66 0.50 4.18
N VAL A 80 -7.75 -0.04 4.73
CA VAL A 80 -9.12 0.24 4.29
C VAL A 80 -9.87 0.85 5.45
N GLN A 81 -10.58 1.94 5.20
CA GLN A 81 -11.41 2.59 6.19
C GLN A 81 -12.32 1.54 6.85
N GLU A 82 -12.40 1.57 8.17
CA GLU A 82 -13.14 0.56 8.94
C GLU A 82 -14.57 0.39 8.43
N THR A 83 -15.26 1.50 8.16
CA THR A 83 -16.64 1.48 7.67
C THR A 83 -16.78 0.95 6.24
N ALA A 84 -15.69 0.81 5.50
CA ALA A 84 -15.69 0.33 4.12
C ALA A 84 -15.14 -1.11 3.99
N ARG A 85 -14.81 -1.77 5.09
CA ARG A 85 -14.28 -3.13 5.07
C ARG A 85 -15.34 -4.14 4.64
N GLY A 86 -14.88 -5.27 4.08
CA GLY A 86 -15.77 -6.33 3.62
C GLY A 86 -16.45 -6.07 2.29
N ARG A 87 -16.06 -5.02 1.57
CA ARG A 87 -16.67 -4.61 0.30
C ARG A 87 -15.73 -4.76 -0.90
N GLY A 88 -14.59 -5.41 -0.71
CA GLY A 88 -13.63 -5.64 -1.80
C GLY A 88 -12.68 -4.48 -2.08
N VAL A 89 -12.59 -3.49 -1.22
CA VAL A 89 -11.70 -2.34 -1.40
C VAL A 89 -10.23 -2.76 -1.36
N GLY A 90 -9.84 -3.54 -0.35
CA GLY A 90 -8.48 -4.05 -0.23
C GLY A 90 -8.08 -4.91 -1.41
N ARG A 91 -8.98 -5.78 -1.86
CA ARG A 91 -8.78 -6.61 -3.03
C ARG A 91 -8.53 -5.78 -4.29
N ALA A 92 -9.33 -4.75 -4.52
CA ALA A 92 -9.18 -3.88 -5.68
C ALA A 92 -7.84 -3.13 -5.66
N LEU A 93 -7.43 -2.63 -4.48
CA LEU A 93 -6.12 -1.98 -4.31
C LEU A 93 -4.97 -2.93 -4.62
N VAL A 94 -4.99 -4.14 -4.08
CA VAL A 94 -3.94 -5.13 -4.29
C VAL A 94 -3.88 -5.56 -5.75
N GLN A 95 -5.02 -5.81 -6.38
CA GLN A 95 -5.06 -6.18 -7.80
C GLN A 95 -4.47 -5.08 -8.69
N LYS A 96 -4.79 -3.82 -8.40
CA LYS A 96 -4.21 -2.70 -9.14
C LYS A 96 -2.70 -2.62 -8.95
N ALA A 97 -2.23 -2.82 -7.74
CA ALA A 97 -0.80 -2.85 -7.44
C ALA A 97 -0.06 -3.96 -8.21
N ILE A 98 -0.65 -5.14 -8.27
CA ILE A 98 -0.09 -6.27 -9.03
C ILE A 98 0.01 -5.93 -10.53
N GLU A 99 -1.05 -5.36 -11.09
CA GLU A 99 -1.05 -4.95 -12.50
C GLU A 99 0.03 -3.91 -12.79
N MET A 100 0.15 -2.91 -11.92
CA MET A 100 1.16 -1.86 -12.07
C MET A 100 2.58 -2.41 -11.92
N ALA A 101 2.81 -3.29 -10.95
CA ALA A 101 4.11 -3.91 -10.74
C ALA A 101 4.53 -4.71 -11.99
N LYS A 102 3.60 -5.47 -12.56
CA LYS A 102 3.86 -6.22 -13.79
C LYS A 102 4.20 -5.29 -14.95
N ALA A 103 3.44 -4.22 -15.13
CA ALA A 103 3.69 -3.25 -16.19
C ALA A 103 5.03 -2.55 -16.05
N LEU A 104 5.54 -2.41 -14.83
CA LEU A 104 6.82 -1.79 -14.52
C LEU A 104 8.00 -2.80 -14.54
N GLY A 105 7.74 -4.05 -14.89
CA GLY A 105 8.77 -5.05 -15.08
C GLY A 105 9.14 -5.88 -13.86
N ALA A 106 8.39 -5.79 -12.78
CA ALA A 106 8.61 -6.63 -11.61
C ALA A 106 8.16 -8.06 -11.89
N GLU A 107 8.94 -9.04 -11.43
CA GLU A 107 8.60 -10.45 -11.59
C GLU A 107 7.71 -10.97 -10.48
N ALA A 108 7.72 -10.32 -9.33
CA ALA A 108 6.95 -10.71 -8.15
C ALA A 108 6.65 -9.48 -7.29
N VAL A 109 5.63 -9.60 -6.46
CA VAL A 109 5.26 -8.60 -5.48
C VAL A 109 5.32 -9.24 -4.10
N ASP A 110 6.11 -8.66 -3.20
CA ASP A 110 6.24 -9.13 -1.82
C ASP A 110 5.49 -8.19 -0.87
N LEU A 111 5.08 -8.74 0.24
CA LEU A 111 4.53 -7.97 1.37
C LEU A 111 4.80 -8.73 2.66
N THR A 112 4.70 -8.02 3.77
CA THR A 112 4.73 -8.63 5.10
C THR A 112 3.44 -8.30 5.83
N THR A 113 2.96 -9.24 6.62
CA THR A 113 1.75 -9.07 7.42
C THR A 113 1.87 -9.91 8.69
N HIS A 114 1.28 -9.44 9.77
CA HIS A 114 1.29 -10.19 11.02
C HIS A 114 0.33 -11.40 10.92
N PRO A 115 0.73 -12.58 11.47
CA PRO A 115 -0.13 -13.76 11.43
C PRO A 115 -1.52 -13.55 12.04
N SER A 116 -1.66 -12.66 13.02
CA SER A 116 -2.95 -12.38 13.66
C SER A 116 -3.95 -11.65 12.77
N ARG A 117 -3.50 -11.07 11.65
CA ARG A 117 -4.37 -10.38 10.69
C ARG A 117 -5.01 -11.40 9.74
N GLU A 118 -5.95 -12.15 10.27
CA GLU A 118 -6.57 -13.29 9.56
C GLU A 118 -7.25 -12.91 8.25
N ALA A 119 -8.01 -11.82 8.25
CA ALA A 119 -8.72 -11.36 7.05
C ALA A 119 -7.74 -10.93 5.94
N ALA A 120 -6.68 -10.22 6.29
CA ALA A 120 -5.64 -9.81 5.35
C ALA A 120 -4.91 -11.03 4.77
N ASN A 121 -4.51 -11.97 5.63
CA ASN A 121 -3.84 -13.19 5.18
C ASN A 121 -4.73 -14.00 4.23
N ALA A 122 -6.02 -14.12 4.54
CA ALA A 122 -6.97 -14.82 3.67
C ALA A 122 -7.10 -14.14 2.31
N LEU A 123 -7.14 -12.81 2.28
CA LEU A 123 -7.17 -12.04 1.04
C LEU A 123 -5.94 -12.31 0.18
N TYR A 124 -4.75 -12.24 0.78
CA TYR A 124 -3.51 -12.45 0.03
C TYR A 124 -3.44 -13.84 -0.57
N LYS A 125 -3.83 -14.87 0.16
CA LYS A 125 -3.89 -16.24 -0.35
C LYS A 125 -4.85 -16.37 -1.54
N LYS A 126 -6.02 -15.74 -1.45
CA LYS A 126 -7.00 -15.73 -2.55
C LYS A 126 -6.46 -15.06 -3.81
N LEU A 127 -5.58 -14.07 -3.65
CA LEU A 127 -4.98 -13.34 -4.76
C LEU A 127 -3.69 -13.99 -5.28
N GLY A 128 -3.35 -15.18 -4.80
CA GLY A 128 -2.23 -15.96 -5.30
C GLY A 128 -0.90 -15.70 -4.58
N PHE A 129 -0.91 -14.94 -3.48
CA PHE A 129 0.29 -14.79 -2.66
C PHE A 129 0.58 -16.09 -1.91
N VAL A 130 1.85 -16.48 -1.90
CA VAL A 130 2.33 -17.70 -1.23
C VAL A 130 3.25 -17.28 -0.09
N ARG A 131 3.01 -17.82 1.10
CA ARG A 131 3.89 -17.57 2.24
C ARG A 131 5.28 -18.15 1.96
N ARG A 132 6.30 -17.32 2.09
CA ARG A 132 7.68 -17.74 1.87
C ARG A 132 8.30 -18.27 3.16
N GLU A 133 9.15 -19.28 3.00
CA GLU A 133 9.97 -19.77 4.10
C GLU A 133 11.27 -18.96 4.15
N THR A 134 11.21 -17.85 4.85
CA THR A 134 12.33 -16.92 5.00
C THR A 134 12.20 -16.19 6.33
N HIS A 135 13.23 -15.47 6.71
CA HIS A 135 13.20 -14.64 7.91
C HIS A 135 13.25 -13.18 7.54
N VAL A 136 12.51 -12.36 8.30
CA VAL A 136 12.58 -10.92 8.22
C VAL A 136 13.30 -10.42 9.47
N TYR A 137 14.44 -9.75 9.28
CA TYR A 137 15.20 -9.18 10.39
C TYR A 137 15.05 -7.68 10.41
N ARG A 138 15.02 -7.12 11.62
CA ARG A 138 15.02 -5.67 11.81
C ARG A 138 16.10 -5.26 12.80
N ARG A 139 16.84 -4.23 12.43
CA ARG A 139 17.73 -3.53 13.35
C ARG A 139 17.38 -2.06 13.32
N LYS A 140 17.03 -1.50 14.46
CA LYS A 140 16.83 -0.05 14.56
C LYS A 140 18.17 0.67 14.38
N VAL A 141 18.16 1.76 13.64
CA VAL A 141 19.34 2.58 13.35
C VAL A 141 19.25 3.98 13.95
N SER A 142 18.11 4.31 14.53
CA SER A 142 17.87 5.58 15.21
C SER A 142 16.86 5.41 16.34
#